data_a50dfd64518c92e12d55439164f6f5b0
#
_entry.id   a50dfd64518c92e12d55439164f6f5b0
#
_cell.length_a   1.000
_cell.length_b   1.000
_cell.length_c   1.000
_cell.angle_alpha   90.00
_cell.angle_beta   90.00
_cell.angle_gamma   90.00
#
_symmetry.space_group_name_H-M   'P 1'
#
loop_
_entity.id
_entity.type
_entity.pdbx_description
1 polymer ?
#
loop_
_entity_poly.entity_id
_entity_poly.type
_entity_poly.pdbx_seq_one_letter_code
_entity_poly.pdbx_strand_id
1 'polypeptide(L)'
;RIQVELEKLITSAHPEVLVNAYKLGVTKIIFPEFDIMMETPQNNPHHKYSVGIHTIEAMKNIEAEHIYRWTMLLHDIGKPEARVEGPDKDHFKMHPVIGEEIARKILRRLKFDNQTIKQVTTLVRWHDRRFASFEEVNKKTIRRWVSKLTPELFARLMVVQRADINAQSDYHKEQKEQVLNETKRLFEEIIE
;
A
#
# COMPACT_ATOMS: atom_id res chain seq x y z
N ARG A 1 -18.99 -14.07 -5.49
CA ARG A 1 -19.85 -13.25 -4.60
C ARG A 1 -19.04 -12.43 -3.60
N ILE A 2 -18.17 -13.07 -2.79
CA ILE A 2 -17.34 -12.36 -1.78
C ILE A 2 -16.52 -11.24 -2.42
N GLN A 3 -15.83 -11.49 -3.54
CA GLN A 3 -15.07 -10.48 -4.29
C GLN A 3 -15.92 -9.24 -4.60
N VAL A 4 -17.12 -9.44 -5.15
CA VAL A 4 -17.99 -8.34 -5.58
C VAL A 4 -18.44 -7.48 -4.39
N GLU A 5 -18.84 -8.10 -3.29
CA GLU A 5 -19.29 -7.37 -2.11
C GLU A 5 -18.15 -6.67 -1.40
N LEU A 6 -16.98 -7.32 -1.30
CA LEU A 6 -15.79 -6.71 -0.72
C LEU A 6 -15.30 -5.53 -1.56
N GLU A 7 -15.32 -5.65 -2.88
CA GLU A 7 -14.97 -4.56 -3.79
C GLU A 7 -15.92 -3.37 -3.67
N LYS A 8 -17.24 -3.60 -3.66
CA LYS A 8 -18.23 -2.54 -3.42
C LYS A 8 -17.96 -1.80 -2.11
N LEU A 9 -17.63 -2.53 -1.06
CA LEU A 9 -17.31 -1.95 0.24
C LEU A 9 -16.08 -1.08 0.18
N ILE A 10 -14.95 -1.59 -0.31
CA ILE A 10 -13.68 -0.86 -0.30
C ILE A 10 -13.64 0.28 -1.34
N THR A 11 -14.42 0.21 -2.41
CA THR A 11 -14.56 1.29 -3.40
C THR A 11 -15.69 2.26 -3.09
N SER A 12 -16.39 2.08 -1.97
CA SER A 12 -17.39 3.04 -1.48
C SER A 12 -16.75 4.32 -0.92
N ALA A 13 -17.59 5.30 -0.61
CA ALA A 13 -17.17 6.49 0.13
C ALA A 13 -16.74 6.20 1.58
N HIS A 14 -17.08 5.02 2.10
CA HIS A 14 -16.89 4.60 3.49
C HIS A 14 -16.14 3.26 3.62
N PRO A 15 -14.89 3.17 3.17
CA PRO A 15 -14.10 1.93 3.27
C PRO A 15 -13.83 1.51 4.72
N GLU A 16 -13.93 2.44 5.68
CA GLU A 16 -13.82 2.19 7.12
C GLU A 16 -14.89 1.24 7.67
N VAL A 17 -15.96 1.01 6.94
CA VAL A 17 -16.98 -0.01 7.30
C VAL A 17 -16.38 -1.42 7.38
N LEU A 18 -15.23 -1.67 6.73
CA LEU A 18 -14.49 -2.92 6.89
C LEU A 18 -14.09 -3.18 8.35
N VAL A 19 -13.85 -2.14 9.15
CA VAL A 19 -13.60 -2.28 10.59
C VAL A 19 -14.83 -2.83 11.33
N ASN A 20 -16.03 -2.46 10.92
CA ASN A 20 -17.25 -3.02 11.50
C ASN A 20 -17.40 -4.51 11.15
N ALA A 21 -17.07 -4.88 9.91
CA ALA A 21 -17.03 -6.29 9.50
C ALA A 21 -16.02 -7.11 10.34
N TYR A 22 -14.85 -6.51 10.65
CA TYR A 22 -13.88 -7.11 11.57
C TYR A 22 -14.47 -7.30 12.98
N LYS A 23 -15.05 -6.26 13.57
CA LYS A 23 -15.67 -6.33 14.91
C LYS A 23 -16.79 -7.36 15.02
N LEU A 24 -17.50 -7.59 13.93
CA LEU A 24 -18.56 -8.60 13.84
C LEU A 24 -18.05 -10.01 13.51
N GLY A 25 -16.73 -10.19 13.33
CA GLY A 25 -16.13 -11.48 12.99
C GLY A 25 -16.35 -11.93 11.54
N VAL A 26 -16.87 -11.05 10.67
CA VAL A 26 -17.12 -11.36 9.26
C VAL A 26 -15.80 -11.52 8.50
N THR A 27 -14.84 -10.63 8.72
CA THR A 27 -13.53 -10.68 8.06
C THR A 27 -12.76 -11.94 8.39
N LYS A 28 -12.91 -12.49 9.59
CA LYS A 28 -12.30 -13.75 9.99
C LYS A 28 -12.66 -14.92 9.06
N ILE A 29 -13.82 -14.84 8.43
CA ILE A 29 -14.31 -15.88 7.50
C ILE A 29 -13.91 -15.58 6.06
N ILE A 30 -14.04 -14.32 5.62
CA ILE A 30 -13.87 -13.95 4.21
C ILE A 30 -12.49 -13.40 3.87
N PHE A 31 -11.80 -12.80 4.85
CA PHE A 31 -10.51 -12.14 4.70
C PHE A 31 -9.71 -12.18 6.02
N PRO A 32 -9.33 -13.37 6.53
CA PRO A 32 -8.70 -13.51 7.83
C PRO A 32 -7.35 -12.80 7.94
N GLU A 33 -6.66 -12.57 6.82
CA GLU A 33 -5.41 -11.81 6.79
C GLU A 33 -5.62 -10.36 7.28
N PHE A 34 -6.81 -9.78 7.08
CA PHE A 34 -7.14 -8.46 7.60
C PHE A 34 -7.22 -8.44 9.14
N ASP A 35 -7.75 -9.49 9.75
CA ASP A 35 -7.78 -9.62 11.21
C ASP A 35 -6.36 -9.59 11.79
N ILE A 36 -5.42 -10.30 11.16
CA ILE A 36 -4.02 -10.29 11.56
C ILE A 36 -3.41 -8.88 11.43
N MET A 37 -3.73 -8.16 10.35
CA MET A 37 -3.29 -6.77 10.18
C MET A 37 -3.85 -5.85 11.29
N MET A 38 -5.12 -6.01 11.66
CA MET A 38 -5.76 -5.24 12.73
C MET A 38 -5.07 -5.43 14.09
N GLU A 39 -4.59 -6.65 14.34
CA GLU A 39 -3.93 -7.04 15.59
C GLU A 39 -2.41 -6.78 15.58
N THR A 40 -1.83 -6.37 14.46
CA THR A 40 -0.39 -6.11 14.35
C THR A 40 -0.07 -4.64 14.68
N PRO A 41 0.61 -4.37 15.80
CA PRO A 41 1.05 -3.02 16.14
C PRO A 41 2.21 -2.58 15.24
N GLN A 42 2.41 -1.26 15.17
CA GLN A 42 3.56 -0.65 14.51
C GLN A 42 4.26 0.28 15.50
N ASN A 43 5.10 -0.26 16.36
CA ASN A 43 5.90 0.51 17.33
C ASN A 43 7.05 1.23 16.61
N ASN A 44 6.70 2.30 15.88
CA ASN A 44 7.59 3.00 14.96
C ASN A 44 7.13 4.46 14.85
N PRO A 45 8.05 5.46 14.89
CA PRO A 45 7.66 6.87 14.84
C PRO A 45 6.92 7.29 13.56
N HIS A 46 7.06 6.56 12.47
CA HIS A 46 6.34 6.82 11.23
C HIS A 46 4.86 6.39 11.28
N HIS A 47 4.45 5.57 12.22
CA HIS A 47 3.11 5.01 12.30
C HIS A 47 2.48 5.24 13.67
N LYS A 48 1.22 5.70 13.68
CA LYS A 48 0.41 5.92 14.88
C LYS A 48 -0.71 4.89 15.06
N TYR A 49 -0.86 3.97 14.11
CA TYR A 49 -1.92 2.98 14.06
C TYR A 49 -1.36 1.57 13.93
N SER A 50 -2.19 0.55 14.24
CA SER A 50 -1.93 -0.83 13.79
C SER A 50 -1.86 -0.90 12.26
N VAL A 51 -1.31 -2.00 11.72
CA VAL A 51 -1.23 -2.21 10.26
C VAL A 51 -2.62 -2.11 9.61
N GLY A 52 -3.65 -2.72 10.21
CA GLY A 52 -5.01 -2.70 9.69
C GLY A 52 -5.63 -1.31 9.69
N ILE A 53 -5.52 -0.55 10.78
CA ILE A 53 -6.07 0.82 10.85
C ILE A 53 -5.31 1.76 9.90
N HIS A 54 -3.98 1.64 9.82
CA HIS A 54 -3.20 2.38 8.83
C HIS A 54 -3.69 2.11 7.39
N THR A 55 -3.96 0.85 7.07
CA THR A 55 -4.51 0.43 5.77
C THR A 55 -5.86 1.08 5.47
N ILE A 56 -6.77 1.16 6.45
CA ILE A 56 -8.05 1.87 6.31
C ILE A 56 -7.81 3.36 6.04
N GLU A 57 -6.94 4.02 6.80
CA GLU A 57 -6.63 5.44 6.60
C GLU A 57 -6.00 5.69 5.21
N ALA A 58 -5.13 4.80 4.75
CA ALA A 58 -4.56 4.88 3.41
C ALA A 58 -5.63 4.75 2.31
N MET A 59 -6.60 3.84 2.46
CA MET A 59 -7.73 3.71 1.54
C MET A 59 -8.60 4.98 1.49
N LYS A 60 -8.78 5.69 2.60
CA LYS A 60 -9.52 6.96 2.64
C LYS A 60 -8.81 8.11 1.91
N ASN A 61 -7.50 8.00 1.76
CA ASN A 61 -6.65 9.01 1.12
C ASN A 61 -6.40 8.76 -0.39
N ILE A 62 -7.11 7.84 -1.00
CA ILE A 62 -6.97 7.51 -2.43
C ILE A 62 -8.34 7.45 -3.12
N GLU A 63 -8.34 7.68 -4.42
CA GLU A 63 -9.57 7.55 -5.23
C GLU A 63 -10.23 6.18 -5.05
N ALA A 64 -11.56 6.19 -5.10
CA ALA A 64 -12.39 4.98 -5.02
C ALA A 64 -12.37 4.19 -6.35
N GLU A 65 -11.16 3.91 -6.85
CA GLU A 65 -10.91 3.18 -8.09
C GLU A 65 -10.39 1.77 -7.74
N HIS A 66 -10.80 0.81 -8.52
CA HIS A 66 -10.55 -0.62 -8.36
C HIS A 66 -9.09 -0.96 -8.01
N ILE A 67 -8.13 -0.62 -8.89
CA ILE A 67 -6.71 -0.96 -8.67
C ILE A 67 -6.15 -0.25 -7.44
N TYR A 68 -6.49 1.03 -7.24
CA TYR A 68 -6.01 1.79 -6.08
C TYR A 68 -6.50 1.23 -4.76
N ARG A 69 -7.81 0.93 -4.65
CA ARG A 69 -8.38 0.44 -3.39
C ARG A 69 -7.86 -0.94 -3.02
N TRP A 70 -7.74 -1.87 -3.99
CA TRP A 70 -7.13 -3.17 -3.74
C TRP A 70 -5.65 -3.07 -3.41
N THR A 71 -4.91 -2.17 -4.08
CA THR A 71 -3.51 -1.94 -3.74
C THR A 71 -3.37 -1.43 -2.32
N MET A 72 -4.17 -0.42 -1.92
CA MET A 72 -4.09 0.11 -0.55
C MET A 72 -4.53 -0.91 0.49
N LEU A 73 -5.55 -1.71 0.22
CA LEU A 73 -5.95 -2.78 1.13
C LEU A 73 -4.83 -3.81 1.38
N LEU A 74 -3.99 -4.04 0.37
CA LEU A 74 -2.98 -5.10 0.39
C LEU A 74 -1.52 -4.61 0.53
N HIS A 75 -1.26 -3.28 0.47
CA HIS A 75 0.12 -2.77 0.41
C HIS A 75 0.99 -3.22 1.59
N ASP A 76 0.43 -3.25 2.78
CA ASP A 76 1.12 -3.60 4.02
C ASP A 76 0.79 -5.03 4.54
N ILE A 77 0.15 -5.86 3.73
CA ILE A 77 -0.29 -7.22 4.12
C ILE A 77 0.88 -8.13 4.53
N GLY A 78 2.08 -7.83 4.10
CA GLY A 78 3.30 -8.57 4.47
C GLY A 78 3.91 -8.14 5.81
N LYS A 79 3.46 -7.04 6.41
CA LYS A 79 4.03 -6.53 7.68
C LYS A 79 3.87 -7.49 8.85
N PRO A 80 2.72 -8.13 9.08
CA PRO A 80 2.59 -9.08 10.18
C PRO A 80 3.66 -10.17 10.16
N GLU A 81 3.93 -10.78 9.00
CA GLU A 81 4.93 -11.82 8.84
C GLU A 81 6.37 -11.26 8.90
N ALA A 82 6.58 -10.05 8.40
CA ALA A 82 7.89 -9.40 8.36
C ALA A 82 8.31 -8.75 9.69
N ARG A 83 7.40 -8.67 10.68
CA ARG A 83 7.64 -7.95 11.93
C ARG A 83 8.74 -8.58 12.75
N VAL A 84 9.73 -7.77 13.11
CA VAL A 84 10.76 -8.08 14.09
C VAL A 84 10.74 -6.98 15.15
N GLU A 85 10.48 -7.36 16.39
CA GLU A 85 10.52 -6.45 17.52
C GLU A 85 11.96 -6.02 17.80
N GLY A 86 12.17 -4.73 17.89
CA GLY A 86 13.48 -4.15 18.23
C GLY A 86 13.42 -3.42 19.57
N PRO A 87 14.58 -3.08 20.17
CA PRO A 87 14.63 -2.41 21.46
C PRO A 87 13.97 -1.03 21.45
N ASP A 88 14.08 -0.30 20.36
CA ASP A 88 13.54 1.06 20.22
C ASP A 88 12.33 1.14 19.29
N LYS A 89 12.23 0.25 18.31
CA LYS A 89 11.17 0.22 17.32
C LYS A 89 11.05 -1.12 16.62
N ASP A 90 9.88 -1.39 16.08
CA ASP A 90 9.65 -2.55 15.20
C ASP A 90 10.26 -2.33 13.81
N HIS A 91 10.71 -3.41 13.20
CA HIS A 91 11.22 -3.48 11.84
C HIS A 91 10.36 -4.41 10.99
N PHE A 92 10.18 -4.03 9.71
CA PHE A 92 9.33 -4.75 8.75
C PHE A 92 10.09 -5.00 7.44
N LYS A 93 11.34 -5.45 7.54
CA LYS A 93 12.18 -5.69 6.36
C LYS A 93 11.53 -6.72 5.44
N MET A 94 11.63 -6.49 4.14
CA MET A 94 11.07 -7.37 3.09
C MET A 94 9.54 -7.47 3.07
N HIS A 95 8.81 -6.69 3.86
CA HIS A 95 7.33 -6.75 3.83
C HIS A 95 6.71 -6.54 2.44
N PRO A 96 7.27 -5.73 1.50
CA PRO A 96 6.69 -5.63 0.17
C PRO A 96 6.86 -6.90 -0.68
N VAL A 97 7.93 -7.67 -0.42
CA VAL A 97 8.18 -8.97 -1.09
C VAL A 97 7.18 -10.01 -0.60
N ILE A 98 7.09 -10.14 0.72
CA ILE A 98 6.15 -11.04 1.40
C ILE A 98 4.71 -10.64 1.04
N GLY A 99 4.43 -9.33 1.06
CA GLY A 99 3.13 -8.77 0.70
C GLY A 99 2.71 -9.08 -0.74
N GLU A 100 3.61 -9.01 -1.71
CA GLU A 100 3.34 -9.41 -3.09
C GLU A 100 2.82 -10.85 -3.17
N GLU A 101 3.48 -11.79 -2.49
CA GLU A 101 3.10 -13.21 -2.50
C GLU A 101 1.75 -13.45 -1.82
N ILE A 102 1.53 -12.83 -0.66
CA ILE A 102 0.25 -12.93 0.07
C ILE A 102 -0.88 -12.31 -0.76
N ALA A 103 -0.68 -11.11 -1.31
CA ALA A 103 -1.64 -10.42 -2.16
C ALA A 103 -2.02 -11.27 -3.38
N ARG A 104 -1.04 -11.90 -4.03
CA ARG A 104 -1.28 -12.81 -5.16
C ARG A 104 -2.17 -13.99 -4.79
N LYS A 105 -1.91 -14.61 -3.64
CA LYS A 105 -2.74 -15.73 -3.13
C LYS A 105 -4.17 -15.29 -2.84
N ILE A 106 -4.35 -14.12 -2.19
CA ILE A 106 -5.67 -13.56 -1.88
C ILE A 106 -6.45 -13.26 -3.16
N LEU A 107 -5.85 -12.54 -4.11
CA LEU A 107 -6.51 -12.15 -5.35
C LEU A 107 -6.89 -13.36 -6.22
N ARG A 108 -6.05 -14.40 -6.25
CA ARG A 108 -6.39 -15.69 -6.89
C ARG A 108 -7.55 -16.38 -6.18
N ARG A 109 -7.53 -16.46 -4.85
CA ARG A 109 -8.62 -17.03 -4.04
C ARG A 109 -9.95 -16.32 -4.31
N LEU A 110 -9.90 -15.00 -4.46
CA LEU A 110 -11.06 -14.17 -4.78
C LEU A 110 -11.42 -14.18 -6.28
N LYS A 111 -10.68 -14.91 -7.13
CA LYS A 111 -10.93 -15.09 -8.58
C LYS A 111 -10.84 -13.79 -9.39
N PHE A 112 -9.88 -12.95 -9.09
CA PHE A 112 -9.55 -11.82 -9.94
C PHE A 112 -8.90 -12.27 -11.26
N ASP A 113 -9.05 -11.45 -12.30
CA ASP A 113 -8.34 -11.65 -13.57
C ASP A 113 -6.83 -11.41 -13.43
N ASN A 114 -6.06 -12.00 -14.34
CA ASN A 114 -4.60 -11.96 -14.29
C ASN A 114 -4.02 -10.53 -14.44
N GLN A 115 -4.71 -9.64 -15.17
CA GLN A 115 -4.26 -8.27 -15.36
C GLN A 115 -4.37 -7.49 -14.05
N THR A 116 -5.52 -7.59 -13.36
CA THR A 116 -5.73 -7.00 -12.03
C THR A 116 -4.72 -7.54 -11.03
N ILE A 117 -4.53 -8.86 -10.98
CA ILE A 117 -3.54 -9.48 -10.09
C ILE A 117 -2.15 -8.91 -10.35
N LYS A 118 -1.72 -8.84 -11.62
CA LYS A 118 -0.40 -8.32 -11.98
C LYS A 118 -0.22 -6.87 -11.55
N GLN A 119 -1.19 -5.99 -11.82
CA GLN A 119 -1.10 -4.58 -11.48
C GLN A 119 -1.03 -4.37 -9.96
N VAL A 120 -1.98 -4.95 -9.22
CA VAL A 120 -2.05 -4.79 -7.76
C VAL A 120 -0.81 -5.36 -7.08
N THR A 121 -0.38 -6.58 -7.42
CA THR A 121 0.79 -7.19 -6.78
C THR A 121 2.09 -6.46 -7.12
N THR A 122 2.21 -5.89 -8.32
CA THR A 122 3.36 -5.06 -8.68
C THR A 122 3.36 -3.77 -7.86
N LEU A 123 2.22 -3.09 -7.70
CA LEU A 123 2.13 -1.89 -6.87
C LEU A 123 2.42 -2.20 -5.39
N VAL A 124 1.92 -3.32 -4.86
CA VAL A 124 2.26 -3.80 -3.51
C VAL A 124 3.77 -4.02 -3.37
N ARG A 125 4.41 -4.67 -4.34
CA ARG A 125 5.85 -4.91 -4.34
C ARG A 125 6.67 -3.62 -4.34
N TRP A 126 6.18 -2.57 -4.99
CA TRP A 126 6.92 -1.33 -5.21
C TRP A 126 6.52 -0.18 -4.31
N HIS A 127 5.45 -0.29 -3.52
CA HIS A 127 4.87 0.84 -2.76
C HIS A 127 5.88 1.55 -1.85
N ASP A 128 6.82 0.82 -1.27
CA ASP A 128 7.84 1.36 -0.35
C ASP A 128 9.14 1.80 -1.05
N ARG A 129 9.21 1.67 -2.40
CA ARG A 129 10.41 2.05 -3.14
C ARG A 129 10.42 3.54 -3.46
N ARG A 130 11.10 4.29 -2.61
CA ARG A 130 11.27 5.74 -2.68
C ARG A 130 12.75 6.10 -2.59
N PHE A 131 13.12 7.33 -2.98
CA PHE A 131 14.42 7.89 -2.65
C PHE A 131 14.47 8.22 -1.15
N ALA A 132 15.65 8.11 -0.55
CA ALA A 132 15.83 8.36 0.87
C ALA A 132 15.80 9.86 1.20
N SER A 133 16.29 10.71 0.29
CA SER A 133 16.31 12.17 0.46
C SER A 133 16.04 12.88 -0.87
N PHE A 134 15.76 14.18 -0.80
CA PHE A 134 15.53 15.05 -1.96
C PHE A 134 16.76 15.09 -2.88
N GLU A 135 17.95 15.13 -2.31
CA GLU A 135 19.24 15.24 -3.03
C GLU A 135 19.55 13.96 -3.86
N GLU A 136 18.97 12.83 -3.46
CA GLU A 136 19.16 11.58 -4.18
C GLU A 136 18.25 11.43 -5.41
N VAL A 137 17.20 12.26 -5.52
CA VAL A 137 16.23 12.16 -6.62
C VAL A 137 16.91 12.47 -7.96
N ASN A 138 16.83 11.52 -8.90
CA ASN A 138 17.51 11.69 -10.20
C ASN A 138 16.81 10.95 -11.34
N LYS A 139 16.87 11.52 -12.54
CA LYS A 139 16.26 10.98 -13.77
C LYS A 139 16.76 9.58 -14.15
N LYS A 140 18.04 9.25 -13.90
CA LYS A 140 18.63 7.95 -14.25
C LYS A 140 17.92 6.82 -13.51
N THR A 141 17.71 6.97 -12.20
CA THR A 141 17.04 5.99 -11.38
C THR A 141 15.55 5.91 -11.73
N ILE A 142 14.89 7.05 -11.97
CA ILE A 142 13.48 7.08 -12.38
C ILE A 142 13.30 6.36 -13.73
N ARG A 143 14.10 6.62 -14.74
CA ARG A 143 14.06 5.89 -16.03
C ARG A 143 14.18 4.38 -15.86
N ARG A 144 15.11 3.94 -14.97
CA ARG A 144 15.27 2.52 -14.65
C ARG A 144 14.03 1.92 -13.96
N TRP A 145 13.33 2.68 -13.11
CA TRP A 145 12.10 2.22 -12.49
C TRP A 145 10.94 2.18 -13.49
N VAL A 146 10.79 3.22 -14.29
CA VAL A 146 9.78 3.29 -15.35
C VAL A 146 9.95 2.14 -16.36
N SER A 147 11.18 1.81 -16.75
CA SER A 147 11.43 0.69 -17.69
C SER A 147 11.02 -0.68 -17.11
N LYS A 148 10.96 -0.82 -15.78
CA LYS A 148 10.51 -2.05 -15.12
C LYS A 148 8.99 -2.10 -14.90
N LEU A 149 8.36 -0.95 -14.78
CA LEU A 149 6.94 -0.83 -14.40
C LEU A 149 6.03 -0.50 -15.57
N THR A 150 6.37 0.28 -16.51
CA THR A 150 5.65 1.11 -17.48
C THR A 150 5.36 2.51 -16.94
N PRO A 151 5.21 3.51 -17.81
CA PRO A 151 4.87 4.87 -17.38
C PRO A 151 3.56 4.96 -16.59
N GLU A 152 2.51 4.24 -17.05
CA GLU A 152 1.19 4.26 -16.40
C GLU A 152 1.25 3.67 -14.99
N LEU A 153 1.95 2.55 -14.82
CA LEU A 153 2.04 1.90 -13.52
C LEU A 153 2.94 2.68 -12.56
N PHE A 154 3.98 3.35 -13.07
CA PHE A 154 4.80 4.25 -12.27
C PHE A 154 4.02 5.50 -11.81
N ALA A 155 3.16 6.06 -12.67
CA ALA A 155 2.25 7.14 -12.27
C ALA A 155 1.30 6.68 -11.15
N ARG A 156 0.70 5.50 -11.28
CA ARG A 156 -0.14 4.90 -10.23
C ARG A 156 0.62 4.67 -8.93
N LEU A 157 1.88 4.23 -9.01
CA LEU A 157 2.73 4.03 -7.83
C LEU A 157 2.90 5.32 -7.03
N MET A 158 3.11 6.46 -7.68
CA MET A 158 3.25 7.74 -6.98
C MET A 158 1.96 8.17 -6.26
N VAL A 159 0.80 7.85 -6.83
CA VAL A 159 -0.51 8.07 -6.16
C VAL A 159 -0.65 7.19 -4.92
N VAL A 160 -0.29 5.91 -5.03
CA VAL A 160 -0.26 4.96 -3.90
C VAL A 160 0.69 5.44 -2.79
N GLN A 161 1.89 5.87 -3.14
CA GLN A 161 2.88 6.38 -2.18
C GLN A 161 2.39 7.64 -1.46
N ARG A 162 1.68 8.53 -2.14
CA ARG A 162 1.08 9.71 -1.52
C ARG A 162 0.00 9.33 -0.51
N ALA A 163 -0.87 8.41 -0.85
CA ALA A 163 -1.93 7.94 0.03
C ALA A 163 -1.36 7.28 1.30
N ASP A 164 -0.30 6.48 1.14
CA ASP A 164 0.43 5.86 2.26
C ASP A 164 1.06 6.93 3.17
N ILE A 165 1.77 7.92 2.61
CA ILE A 165 2.37 9.04 3.37
C ILE A 165 1.30 9.80 4.15
N ASN A 166 0.14 10.06 3.55
CA ASN A 166 -0.95 10.79 4.18
C ASN A 166 -1.60 10.01 5.34
N ALA A 167 -1.49 8.69 5.34
CA ALA A 167 -1.98 7.84 6.42
C ALA A 167 -0.96 7.60 7.54
N GLN A 168 0.30 8.01 7.35
CA GLN A 168 1.36 7.92 8.34
C GLN A 168 1.27 9.03 9.40
N SER A 169 2.17 9.01 10.40
CA SER A 169 2.35 10.10 11.34
C SER A 169 2.99 11.31 10.65
N ASP A 170 3.03 12.47 11.35
CA ASP A 170 3.69 13.67 10.84
C ASP A 170 5.22 13.59 10.86
N TYR A 171 5.78 12.50 11.40
CA TYR A 171 7.23 12.27 11.47
C TYR A 171 7.86 12.24 10.07
N HIS A 172 8.69 13.23 9.77
CA HIS A 172 9.32 13.45 8.46
C HIS A 172 8.33 13.53 7.27
N LYS A 173 7.08 13.89 7.51
CA LYS A 173 6.06 13.93 6.46
C LYS A 173 6.41 14.91 5.36
N GLU A 174 6.80 16.13 5.72
CA GLU A 174 7.19 17.17 4.75
C GLU A 174 8.33 16.72 3.83
N GLN A 175 9.38 16.10 4.41
CA GLN A 175 10.51 15.59 3.63
C GLN A 175 10.08 14.49 2.65
N LYS A 176 9.20 13.56 3.08
CA LYS A 176 8.65 12.51 2.21
C LYS A 176 7.83 13.10 1.05
N GLU A 177 7.04 14.12 1.33
CA GLU A 177 6.25 14.83 0.32
C GLU A 177 7.13 15.57 -0.68
N GLN A 178 8.19 16.25 -0.23
CA GLN A 178 9.16 16.92 -1.09
C GLN A 178 9.85 15.92 -2.04
N VAL A 179 10.30 14.77 -1.52
CA VAL A 179 10.90 13.70 -2.32
C VAL A 179 9.92 13.19 -3.39
N LEU A 180 8.66 12.96 -3.00
CA LEU A 180 7.64 12.47 -3.93
C LEU A 180 7.28 13.50 -5.00
N ASN A 181 7.18 14.78 -4.63
CA ASN A 181 6.89 15.88 -5.57
C ASN A 181 8.03 16.04 -6.59
N GLU A 182 9.29 15.99 -6.16
CA GLU A 182 10.42 16.07 -7.08
C GLU A 182 10.52 14.83 -7.98
N THR A 183 10.23 13.65 -7.44
CA THR A 183 10.15 12.41 -8.23
C THR A 183 9.10 12.54 -9.34
N LYS A 184 7.93 13.08 -9.01
CA LYS A 184 6.84 13.32 -9.97
C LYS A 184 7.25 14.33 -11.03
N ARG A 185 7.82 15.46 -10.63
CA ARG A 185 8.28 16.50 -11.56
C ARG A 185 9.29 15.95 -12.57
N LEU A 186 10.31 15.21 -12.11
CA LEU A 186 11.31 14.61 -12.99
C LEU A 186 10.73 13.49 -13.86
N PHE A 187 9.73 12.77 -13.38
CA PHE A 187 9.03 11.77 -14.18
C PHE A 187 8.25 12.41 -15.33
N GLU A 188 7.52 13.49 -15.06
CA GLU A 188 6.78 14.25 -16.09
C GLU A 188 7.73 14.73 -17.19
N GLU A 189 8.90 15.27 -16.85
CA GLU A 189 9.95 15.65 -17.82
C GLU A 189 10.57 14.46 -18.60
N ILE A 190 10.41 13.24 -18.13
CA ILE A 190 10.94 12.04 -18.82
C ILE A 190 9.98 11.53 -19.87
N ILE A 191 8.67 11.70 -19.65
CA ILE A 191 7.61 11.16 -20.52
C ILE A 191 7.10 12.17 -21.54
N GLU A 192 7.44 13.48 -21.41
CA GLU A 192 7.26 14.49 -22.44
C GLU A 192 8.20 14.24 -23.65
#